data_742d216b57c4bba39d0e770ea0e6950f
#
_entry.id   742d216b57c4bba39d0e770ea0e6950f
#
_cell.length_a   1.000
_cell.length_b   1.000
_cell.length_c   1.000
_cell.angle_alpha   90.00
_cell.angle_beta   90.00
_cell.angle_gamma   90.00
#
_symmetry.space_group_name_H-M   'P 1'
#
loop_
_entity.id
_entity.type
_entity.pdbx_description
1 polymer ?
#
loop_
_entity_poly.entity_id
_entity_poly.type
_entity_poly.pdbx_seq_one_letter_code
_entity_poly.pdbx_strand_id
1 'polypeptide(L)'
;MKIKTVFFNQINTLLDWEKISRIIDKHYTKGKSATGTPSYDGLLLFKMCLLQTWYGLSDYEVEDRVNDSISFGYFCGLTIDQIAPDHSTVSRFRTAMTQAGAYEKLFKEINSQLEQGKIIVKTGAIVDASVIDTPLKPKGKTTHKVTQDREDEQEVEVTKEYAESVDTDASWLKKGGKYYFGYKKHHVTDNEGLKFTSKFSNF
;
A
#
# COMPACT_ATOMS: atom_id res chain seq x y z
N MET A 1 -12.53 18.92 -23.66
CA MET A 1 -12.50 17.69 -22.81
C MET A 1 -11.48 17.91 -21.72
N LYS A 2 -11.81 17.69 -20.44
CA LYS A 2 -10.86 17.92 -19.33
C LYS A 2 -9.82 16.80 -19.29
N ILE A 3 -8.55 17.14 -19.04
CA ILE A 3 -7.39 16.20 -19.02
C ILE A 3 -7.65 14.95 -18.15
N LYS A 4 -8.29 15.12 -16.99
CA LYS A 4 -8.64 13.99 -16.08
C LYS A 4 -9.55 12.94 -16.73
N THR A 5 -10.56 13.37 -17.52
CA THR A 5 -11.48 12.45 -18.21
C THR A 5 -10.75 11.64 -19.28
N VAL A 6 -9.77 12.24 -19.97
CA VAL A 6 -8.92 11.54 -20.94
C VAL A 6 -8.11 10.46 -20.25
N PHE A 7 -7.46 10.78 -19.14
CA PHE A 7 -6.65 9.84 -18.35
C PHE A 7 -7.50 8.64 -17.87
N PHE A 8 -8.67 8.89 -17.27
CA PHE A 8 -9.53 7.80 -16.77
C PHE A 8 -10.06 6.91 -17.90
N ASN A 9 -10.39 7.49 -19.05
CA ASN A 9 -10.80 6.70 -20.21
C ASN A 9 -9.64 5.82 -20.73
N GLN A 10 -8.43 6.36 -20.79
CA GLN A 10 -7.25 5.59 -21.18
C GLN A 10 -7.00 4.41 -20.23
N ILE A 11 -7.04 4.65 -18.91
CA ILE A 11 -6.89 3.60 -17.90
C ILE A 11 -8.00 2.56 -18.01
N ASN A 12 -9.26 2.98 -18.20
CA ASN A 12 -10.39 2.06 -18.36
C ASN A 12 -10.29 1.19 -19.63
N THR A 13 -9.69 1.72 -20.69
CA THR A 13 -9.46 0.96 -21.94
C THR A 13 -8.26 0.02 -21.81
N LEU A 14 -7.26 0.40 -21.04
CA LEU A 14 -6.00 -0.32 -20.92
C LEU A 14 -6.08 -1.50 -19.95
N LEU A 15 -6.84 -1.34 -18.85
CA LEU A 15 -6.93 -2.34 -17.79
C LEU A 15 -8.18 -3.21 -17.94
N ASP A 16 -7.97 -4.53 -17.90
CA ASP A 16 -9.02 -5.52 -17.74
C ASP A 16 -9.47 -5.56 -16.27
N TRP A 17 -10.50 -4.78 -15.97
CA TRP A 17 -11.04 -4.67 -14.62
C TRP A 17 -11.67 -5.97 -14.10
N GLU A 18 -12.12 -6.89 -14.99
CA GLU A 18 -12.66 -8.16 -14.55
C GLU A 18 -11.60 -9.05 -13.91
N LYS A 19 -10.38 -9.08 -14.47
CA LYS A 19 -9.27 -9.82 -13.87
C LYS A 19 -8.87 -9.24 -12.51
N ILE A 20 -8.86 -7.92 -12.40
CA ILE A 20 -8.58 -7.21 -11.15
C ILE A 20 -9.67 -7.51 -10.12
N SER A 21 -10.95 -7.44 -10.49
CA SER A 21 -12.07 -7.77 -9.61
C SER A 21 -11.99 -9.20 -9.08
N ARG A 22 -11.68 -10.18 -9.94
CA ARG A 22 -11.51 -11.59 -9.51
C ARG A 22 -10.42 -11.77 -8.45
N ILE A 23 -9.34 -10.97 -8.51
CA ILE A 23 -8.31 -11.00 -7.49
C ILE A 23 -8.85 -10.40 -6.19
N ILE A 24 -9.56 -9.29 -6.26
CA ILE A 24 -10.15 -8.62 -5.10
C ILE A 24 -11.15 -9.54 -4.40
N ASP A 25 -12.07 -10.16 -5.16
CA ASP A 25 -13.13 -11.04 -4.65
C ASP A 25 -12.61 -12.28 -3.91
N LYS A 26 -11.41 -12.74 -4.25
CA LYS A 26 -10.76 -13.85 -3.54
C LYS A 26 -10.25 -13.44 -2.14
N HIS A 27 -10.00 -12.16 -1.92
CA HIS A 27 -9.35 -11.65 -0.71
C HIS A 27 -10.24 -10.73 0.12
N TYR A 28 -11.31 -10.20 -0.49
CA TYR A 28 -12.28 -9.33 0.14
C TYR A 28 -13.68 -9.92 0.06
N THR A 29 -14.11 -10.56 1.13
CA THR A 29 -15.39 -11.28 1.20
C THR A 29 -16.41 -10.60 2.12
N LYS A 30 -16.15 -9.38 2.56
CA LYS A 30 -17.00 -8.67 3.50
C LYS A 30 -18.37 -8.35 2.88
N GLY A 31 -19.45 -8.58 3.63
CA GLY A 31 -20.82 -8.24 3.22
C GLY A 31 -21.59 -9.35 2.49
N LYS A 32 -21.08 -10.59 2.48
CA LYS A 32 -21.85 -11.78 2.03
C LYS A 32 -22.82 -12.29 3.10
N SER A 33 -23.04 -11.53 4.18
CA SER A 33 -24.06 -11.87 5.19
C SER A 33 -25.46 -11.67 4.62
N ALA A 34 -26.35 -12.61 4.89
CA ALA A 34 -27.75 -12.55 4.48
C ALA A 34 -28.53 -11.44 5.21
N THR A 35 -27.96 -10.84 6.25
CA THR A 35 -28.57 -9.80 7.08
C THR A 35 -27.64 -8.59 7.16
N GLY A 36 -28.17 -7.39 6.85
CA GLY A 36 -27.44 -6.11 6.94
C GLY A 36 -27.44 -5.32 5.62
N THR A 37 -26.88 -4.13 5.66
CA THR A 37 -26.68 -3.29 4.47
C THR A 37 -25.73 -3.99 3.50
N PRO A 38 -26.07 -4.08 2.18
CA PRO A 38 -25.16 -4.63 1.19
C PRO A 38 -23.80 -3.93 1.26
N SER A 39 -22.71 -4.70 1.15
CA SER A 39 -21.39 -4.09 1.08
C SER A 39 -21.17 -3.48 -0.28
N TYR A 40 -20.34 -2.45 -0.30
CA TYR A 40 -19.88 -1.87 -1.55
C TYR A 40 -19.01 -2.90 -2.32
N ASP A 41 -19.05 -2.78 -3.65
CA ASP A 41 -18.21 -3.57 -4.53
C ASP A 41 -16.72 -3.34 -4.24
N GLY A 42 -15.96 -4.42 -4.16
CA GLY A 42 -14.52 -4.35 -3.89
C GLY A 42 -13.73 -3.64 -4.98
N LEU A 43 -14.17 -3.71 -6.24
CA LEU A 43 -13.55 -2.98 -7.35
C LEU A 43 -13.75 -1.47 -7.21
N LEU A 44 -14.93 -1.03 -6.79
CA LEU A 44 -15.20 0.38 -6.48
C LEU A 44 -14.23 0.90 -5.42
N LEU A 45 -14.10 0.17 -4.29
CA LEU A 45 -13.20 0.55 -3.21
C LEU A 45 -11.73 0.56 -3.65
N PHE A 46 -11.34 -0.38 -4.48
CA PHE A 46 -9.99 -0.42 -5.06
C PHE A 46 -9.72 0.79 -5.97
N LYS A 47 -10.69 1.18 -6.81
CA LYS A 47 -10.58 2.38 -7.66
C LYS A 47 -10.46 3.66 -6.82
N MET A 48 -11.17 3.75 -5.68
CA MET A 48 -10.98 4.85 -4.73
C MET A 48 -9.55 4.86 -4.15
N CYS A 49 -8.98 3.71 -3.80
CA CYS A 49 -7.58 3.63 -3.36
C CYS A 49 -6.58 4.03 -4.46
N LEU A 50 -6.87 3.75 -5.74
CA LEU A 50 -6.06 4.23 -6.85
C LEU A 50 -6.11 5.76 -6.96
N LEU A 51 -7.30 6.36 -6.81
CA LEU A 51 -7.45 7.82 -6.78
C LEU A 51 -6.67 8.46 -5.63
N GLN A 52 -6.69 7.84 -4.44
CA GLN A 52 -5.85 8.28 -3.31
C GLN A 52 -4.37 8.30 -3.69
N THR A 53 -3.88 7.23 -4.29
CA THR A 53 -2.47 7.10 -4.68
C THR A 53 -2.08 8.10 -5.76
N TRP A 54 -2.91 8.29 -6.79
CA TRP A 54 -2.59 9.17 -7.92
C TRP A 54 -2.68 10.66 -7.60
N TYR A 55 -3.56 11.03 -6.67
CA TYR A 55 -3.82 12.45 -6.32
C TYR A 55 -3.35 12.84 -4.93
N GLY A 56 -2.75 11.90 -4.17
CA GLY A 56 -2.27 12.15 -2.81
C GLY A 56 -3.40 12.49 -1.83
N LEU A 57 -4.56 11.83 -1.96
CA LEU A 57 -5.75 12.11 -1.15
C LEU A 57 -5.77 11.28 0.13
N SER A 58 -6.23 11.91 1.21
CA SER A 58 -6.62 11.21 2.44
C SER A 58 -7.93 10.42 2.26
N ASP A 59 -8.29 9.62 3.27
CA ASP A 59 -9.54 8.86 3.25
C ASP A 59 -10.77 9.77 3.17
N TYR A 60 -10.79 10.89 3.89
CA TYR A 60 -11.85 11.89 3.84
C TYR A 60 -11.91 12.61 2.47
N GLU A 61 -10.75 13.02 1.97
CA GLU A 61 -10.68 13.73 0.70
C GLU A 61 -11.10 12.88 -0.49
N VAL A 62 -10.84 11.56 -0.49
CA VAL A 62 -11.29 10.70 -1.59
C VAL A 62 -12.80 10.52 -1.56
N GLU A 63 -13.42 10.38 -0.38
CA GLU A 63 -14.88 10.36 -0.21
C GLU A 63 -15.51 11.64 -0.79
N ASP A 64 -15.07 12.81 -0.33
CA ASP A 64 -15.54 14.11 -0.81
C ASP A 64 -15.36 14.26 -2.33
N ARG A 65 -14.16 13.93 -2.83
CA ARG A 65 -13.85 14.09 -4.26
C ARG A 65 -14.64 13.16 -5.16
N VAL A 66 -14.94 11.95 -4.72
CA VAL A 66 -15.75 11.01 -5.51
C VAL A 66 -17.22 11.44 -5.55
N ASN A 67 -17.71 12.04 -4.46
CA ASN A 67 -19.07 12.61 -4.42
C ASN A 67 -19.19 13.90 -5.24
N ASP A 68 -18.20 14.79 -5.19
CA ASP A 68 -18.27 16.12 -5.81
C ASP A 68 -17.85 16.13 -7.29
N SER A 69 -17.04 15.17 -7.73
CA SER A 69 -16.48 15.17 -9.08
C SER A 69 -17.10 14.09 -9.95
N ILE A 70 -17.87 14.49 -10.95
CA ILE A 70 -18.44 13.59 -11.96
C ILE A 70 -17.37 12.67 -12.59
N SER A 71 -16.16 13.18 -12.83
CA SER A 71 -15.09 12.38 -13.43
C SER A 71 -14.54 11.32 -12.48
N PHE A 72 -14.50 11.57 -11.17
CA PHE A 72 -14.07 10.60 -10.16
C PHE A 72 -15.17 9.55 -9.92
N GLY A 73 -16.42 9.99 -9.75
CA GLY A 73 -17.57 9.09 -9.65
C GLY A 73 -17.67 8.16 -10.85
N TYR A 74 -17.57 8.71 -12.07
CA TYR A 74 -17.56 7.92 -13.31
C TYR A 74 -16.40 6.89 -13.35
N PHE A 75 -15.18 7.29 -12.97
CA PHE A 75 -14.05 6.35 -12.90
C PHE A 75 -14.31 5.21 -11.92
N CYS A 76 -14.91 5.51 -10.78
CA CYS A 76 -15.28 4.52 -9.77
C CYS A 76 -16.47 3.64 -10.20
N GLY A 77 -17.20 4.00 -11.27
CA GLY A 77 -18.38 3.29 -11.76
C GLY A 77 -19.66 3.68 -11.05
N LEU A 78 -19.67 4.84 -10.38
CA LEU A 78 -20.87 5.38 -9.73
C LEU A 78 -21.73 6.17 -10.74
N THR A 79 -23.03 6.03 -10.61
CA THR A 79 -24.01 6.90 -11.27
C THR A 79 -24.21 8.19 -10.46
N ILE A 80 -24.81 9.22 -11.06
CA ILE A 80 -24.95 10.55 -10.44
C ILE A 80 -25.81 10.51 -9.16
N ASP A 81 -26.71 9.56 -9.06
CA ASP A 81 -27.62 9.35 -7.92
C ASP A 81 -27.01 8.48 -6.81
N GLN A 82 -25.86 7.88 -7.03
CA GLN A 82 -25.18 7.03 -6.06
C GLN A 82 -24.18 7.81 -5.21
N ILE A 83 -24.14 7.48 -3.92
CA ILE A 83 -23.22 8.07 -2.95
C ILE A 83 -21.99 7.16 -2.83
N ALA A 84 -20.82 7.77 -2.77
CA ALA A 84 -19.57 7.05 -2.56
C ALA A 84 -19.52 6.37 -1.18
N PRO A 85 -18.77 5.26 -1.06
CA PRO A 85 -18.41 4.68 0.23
C PRO A 85 -17.73 5.70 1.14
N ASP A 86 -18.06 5.66 2.44
CA ASP A 86 -17.44 6.51 3.44
C ASP A 86 -15.94 6.18 3.65
N HIS A 87 -15.20 7.16 4.16
CA HIS A 87 -13.75 7.06 4.45
C HIS A 87 -13.40 5.86 5.32
N SER A 88 -14.25 5.49 6.29
CA SER A 88 -14.00 4.36 7.19
C SER A 88 -14.12 3.02 6.45
N THR A 89 -15.01 2.94 5.45
CA THR A 89 -15.16 1.77 4.58
C THR A 89 -13.93 1.61 3.67
N VAL A 90 -13.42 2.69 3.09
CA VAL A 90 -12.18 2.67 2.31
C VAL A 90 -10.98 2.23 3.16
N SER A 91 -10.86 2.77 4.38
CA SER A 91 -9.79 2.41 5.31
C SER A 91 -9.84 0.93 5.70
N ARG A 92 -11.04 0.42 6.03
CA ARG A 92 -11.24 -1.02 6.36
C ARG A 92 -10.92 -1.94 5.19
N PHE A 93 -11.32 -1.56 3.98
CA PHE A 93 -10.97 -2.30 2.76
C PHE A 93 -9.46 -2.38 2.58
N ARG A 94 -8.77 -1.24 2.66
CA ARG A 94 -7.31 -1.17 2.53
C ARG A 94 -6.60 -2.05 3.54
N THR A 95 -7.02 -2.02 4.80
CA THR A 95 -6.48 -2.87 5.87
C THR A 95 -6.69 -4.35 5.57
N ALA A 96 -7.89 -4.76 5.16
CA ALA A 96 -8.20 -6.14 4.82
C ALA A 96 -7.35 -6.65 3.65
N MET A 97 -7.20 -5.85 2.58
CA MET A 97 -6.40 -6.19 1.41
C MET A 97 -4.90 -6.28 1.74
N THR A 98 -4.40 -5.43 2.64
CA THR A 98 -3.02 -5.48 3.13
C THR A 98 -2.78 -6.75 3.93
N GLN A 99 -3.64 -7.08 4.88
CA GLN A 99 -3.54 -8.29 5.70
C GLN A 99 -3.60 -9.58 4.87
N ALA A 100 -4.40 -9.56 3.80
CA ALA A 100 -4.51 -10.68 2.87
C ALA A 100 -3.34 -10.78 1.86
N GLY A 101 -2.38 -9.85 1.86
CA GLY A 101 -1.28 -9.78 0.89
C GLY A 101 -1.73 -9.62 -0.57
N ALA A 102 -2.93 -9.05 -0.77
CA ALA A 102 -3.56 -8.98 -2.09
C ALA A 102 -2.93 -7.92 -3.00
N TYR A 103 -2.35 -6.87 -2.42
CA TYR A 103 -1.75 -5.77 -3.21
C TYR A 103 -0.58 -6.21 -4.09
N GLU A 104 0.23 -7.18 -3.66
CA GLU A 104 1.29 -7.72 -4.52
C GLU A 104 0.73 -8.40 -5.77
N LYS A 105 -0.37 -9.15 -5.61
CA LYS A 105 -1.02 -9.83 -6.73
C LYS A 105 -1.68 -8.85 -7.68
N LEU A 106 -2.35 -7.83 -7.15
CA LEU A 106 -2.92 -6.74 -7.93
C LEU A 106 -1.84 -5.97 -8.70
N PHE A 107 -0.73 -5.65 -8.04
CA PHE A 107 0.38 -4.96 -8.67
C PHE A 107 1.00 -5.77 -9.81
N LYS A 108 1.20 -7.08 -9.61
CA LYS A 108 1.69 -7.99 -10.66
C LYS A 108 0.73 -8.06 -11.84
N GLU A 109 -0.58 -8.16 -11.58
CA GLU A 109 -1.59 -8.21 -12.64
C GLU A 109 -1.64 -6.91 -13.44
N ILE A 110 -1.66 -5.76 -12.77
CA ILE A 110 -1.65 -4.45 -13.42
C ILE A 110 -0.39 -4.28 -14.28
N ASN A 111 0.79 -4.59 -13.74
CA ASN A 111 2.03 -4.51 -14.50
C ASN A 111 2.04 -5.45 -15.71
N SER A 112 1.51 -6.67 -15.57
CA SER A 112 1.39 -7.61 -16.69
C SER A 112 0.50 -7.05 -17.80
N GLN A 113 -0.61 -6.41 -17.46
CA GLN A 113 -1.50 -5.77 -18.44
C GLN A 113 -0.84 -4.55 -19.11
N LEU A 114 -0.12 -3.73 -18.35
CA LEU A 114 0.64 -2.59 -18.88
C LEU A 114 1.77 -3.03 -19.81
N GLU A 115 2.43 -4.14 -19.51
CA GLU A 115 3.44 -4.76 -20.39
C GLU A 115 2.82 -5.27 -21.69
N GLN A 116 1.68 -5.97 -21.61
CA GLN A 116 0.94 -6.45 -22.78
C GLN A 116 0.46 -5.29 -23.66
N GLY A 117 0.06 -4.18 -23.04
CA GLY A 117 -0.29 -2.92 -23.71
C GLY A 117 0.90 -2.14 -24.24
N LYS A 118 2.14 -2.62 -24.08
CA LYS A 118 3.39 -1.96 -24.47
C LYS A 118 3.59 -0.57 -23.83
N ILE A 119 2.95 -0.33 -22.68
CA ILE A 119 3.13 0.91 -21.91
C ILE A 119 4.38 0.80 -21.06
N ILE A 120 4.65 -0.37 -20.45
CA ILE A 120 5.91 -0.65 -19.78
C ILE A 120 6.81 -1.42 -20.75
N VAL A 121 7.95 -0.81 -21.11
CA VAL A 121 8.94 -1.44 -21.98
C VAL A 121 10.14 -1.81 -21.11
N LYS A 122 10.39 -3.11 -20.93
CA LYS A 122 11.52 -3.62 -20.12
C LYS A 122 12.89 -3.45 -20.79
N THR A 123 13.10 -2.39 -21.54
CA THR A 123 14.39 -2.07 -22.16
C THR A 123 15.17 -1.10 -21.29
N GLY A 124 15.98 -1.66 -20.41
CA GLY A 124 16.76 -0.91 -19.44
C GLY A 124 16.03 -0.76 -18.10
N ALA A 125 16.76 -0.89 -17.03
CA ALA A 125 16.23 -0.69 -15.68
C ALA A 125 17.08 0.36 -14.95
N ILE A 126 16.43 1.41 -14.46
CA ILE A 126 17.05 2.39 -13.57
C ILE A 126 16.73 1.93 -12.14
N VAL A 127 17.77 1.66 -11.36
CA VAL A 127 17.64 1.31 -9.95
C VAL A 127 18.01 2.53 -9.12
N ASP A 128 17.04 3.11 -8.44
CA ASP A 128 17.27 4.18 -7.48
C ASP A 128 16.96 3.72 -6.06
N ALA A 129 17.68 4.28 -5.11
CA ALA A 129 17.54 3.96 -3.70
C ALA A 129 17.27 5.21 -2.88
N SER A 130 16.06 5.29 -2.34
CA SER A 130 15.64 6.36 -1.43
C SER A 130 15.74 5.91 0.02
N VAL A 131 16.04 6.86 0.91
CA VAL A 131 16.03 6.66 2.36
C VAL A 131 14.66 7.03 2.89
N ILE A 132 14.06 6.15 3.69
CA ILE A 132 12.80 6.41 4.38
C ILE A 132 13.04 6.34 5.88
N ASP A 133 12.77 7.44 6.58
CA ASP A 133 12.84 7.47 8.03
C ASP A 133 11.65 6.73 8.65
N THR A 134 11.92 5.95 9.70
CA THR A 134 10.87 5.39 10.53
C THR A 134 10.43 6.42 11.58
N PRO A 135 9.12 6.53 11.89
CA PRO A 135 8.65 7.37 12.99
C PRO A 135 8.95 6.77 14.37
N LEU A 136 9.37 5.49 14.40
CA LEU A 136 9.70 4.79 15.63
C LEU A 136 11.13 5.10 16.08
N LYS A 137 11.39 4.87 17.37
CA LYS A 137 12.70 5.15 17.98
C LYS A 137 13.75 4.09 17.62
N PRO A 138 15.05 4.46 17.56
CA PRO A 138 16.11 3.47 17.50
C PRO A 138 16.12 2.59 18.73
N LYS A 139 16.71 1.39 18.61
CA LYS A 139 16.84 0.42 19.71
C LYS A 139 17.34 1.12 20.98
N GLY A 140 16.47 1.13 22.01
CA GLY A 140 16.81 1.64 23.33
C GLY A 140 17.82 0.76 24.05
N LYS A 141 18.14 1.11 25.31
CA LYS A 141 19.02 0.29 26.15
C LYS A 141 18.38 -1.10 26.31
N THR A 142 19.17 -2.14 26.04
CA THR A 142 18.77 -3.53 26.30
C THR A 142 18.66 -3.72 27.80
N THR A 143 17.50 -4.07 28.32
CA THR A 143 17.32 -4.41 29.71
C THR A 143 17.58 -5.91 29.85
N HIS A 144 18.58 -6.28 30.65
CA HIS A 144 18.86 -7.67 30.97
C HIS A 144 18.06 -8.03 32.23
N LYS A 145 17.12 -8.96 32.14
CA LYS A 145 16.52 -9.59 33.32
C LYS A 145 17.39 -10.81 33.69
N VAL A 146 17.99 -10.76 34.86
CA VAL A 146 18.67 -11.92 35.44
C VAL A 146 17.67 -12.61 36.35
N THR A 147 17.18 -13.77 35.96
CA THR A 147 16.39 -14.64 36.83
C THR A 147 17.36 -15.47 37.64
N GLN A 148 17.43 -15.23 38.95
CA GLN A 148 18.15 -16.10 39.89
C GLN A 148 17.20 -17.22 40.33
N ASP A 149 17.30 -18.39 39.74
CA ASP A 149 16.81 -19.60 40.35
C ASP A 149 17.89 -20.19 41.25
N ARG A 150 17.50 -20.48 42.49
CA ARG A 150 18.38 -21.07 43.50
C ARG A 150 18.55 -22.53 43.18
N GLU A 151 19.82 -22.92 43.06
CA GLU A 151 20.46 -24.24 43.03
C GLU A 151 21.10 -24.58 41.69
N ASP A 152 22.42 -24.41 41.72
CA ASP A 152 23.48 -25.06 40.89
C ASP A 152 23.18 -25.21 39.37
N GLU A 153 23.27 -24.12 38.68
CA GLU A 153 23.82 -23.89 37.34
C GLU A 153 23.29 -22.57 36.83
N GLN A 154 24.18 -21.57 36.66
CA GLN A 154 23.82 -20.25 36.16
C GLN A 154 23.55 -20.31 34.64
N GLU A 155 22.36 -20.66 34.21
CA GLU A 155 21.85 -20.27 32.88
C GLU A 155 21.33 -18.84 32.95
N VAL A 156 22.07 -17.90 32.38
CA VAL A 156 21.67 -16.52 32.21
C VAL A 156 20.82 -16.44 30.94
N GLU A 157 19.51 -16.52 31.09
CA GLU A 157 18.60 -16.31 29.98
C GLU A 157 18.51 -14.79 29.68
N VAL A 158 19.15 -14.36 28.60
CA VAL A 158 19.15 -12.96 28.16
C VAL A 158 17.93 -12.71 27.27
N THR A 159 16.83 -12.33 27.85
CA THR A 159 15.64 -11.88 27.11
C THR A 159 15.78 -10.40 26.75
N LYS A 160 15.78 -10.10 25.45
CA LYS A 160 15.77 -8.72 24.94
C LYS A 160 14.33 -8.24 24.85
N GLU A 161 13.88 -7.48 25.83
CA GLU A 161 12.59 -6.78 25.74
C GLU A 161 12.78 -5.39 25.10
N TYR A 162 12.06 -5.14 24.01
CA TYR A 162 12.03 -3.83 23.36
C TYR A 162 10.72 -3.13 23.72
N ALA A 163 10.79 -1.81 23.93
CA ALA A 163 9.59 -1.01 24.11
C ALA A 163 8.75 -0.96 22.82
N GLU A 164 7.44 -0.87 22.92
CA GLU A 164 6.51 -0.85 21.76
C GLU A 164 6.81 0.25 20.73
N SER A 165 7.49 1.33 21.13
CA SER A 165 7.88 2.44 20.25
C SER A 165 9.23 2.27 19.58
N VAL A 166 9.86 1.08 19.65
CA VAL A 166 11.18 0.80 19.09
C VAL A 166 11.05 0.02 17.79
N ASP A 167 11.75 0.47 16.75
CA ASP A 167 11.88 -0.27 15.50
C ASP A 167 13.14 -1.12 15.54
N THR A 168 12.97 -2.45 15.65
CA THR A 168 14.07 -3.41 15.75
C THR A 168 14.73 -3.71 14.42
N ASP A 169 14.02 -3.46 13.32
CA ASP A 169 14.45 -3.82 11.97
C ASP A 169 15.11 -2.64 11.24
N ALA A 170 14.84 -1.42 11.70
CA ALA A 170 15.46 -0.23 11.15
C ALA A 170 16.94 -0.11 11.56
N SER A 171 17.74 0.53 10.72
CA SER A 171 19.16 0.80 10.96
C SER A 171 19.56 2.25 10.65
N TRP A 172 20.77 2.63 11.06
CA TRP A 172 21.28 3.97 10.85
C TRP A 172 22.06 4.10 9.54
N LEU A 173 21.76 5.16 8.78
CA LEU A 173 22.51 5.57 7.60
C LEU A 173 23.02 7.00 7.76
N LYS A 174 24.26 7.25 7.35
CA LYS A 174 24.82 8.60 7.21
C LYS A 174 24.84 8.98 5.72
N LYS A 175 24.09 10.02 5.34
CA LYS A 175 24.05 10.54 3.96
C LYS A 175 24.15 12.06 3.98
N GLY A 176 25.08 12.65 3.22
CA GLY A 176 25.24 14.10 3.15
C GLY A 176 25.51 14.80 4.47
N GLY A 177 26.24 14.15 5.40
CA GLY A 177 26.53 14.67 6.74
C GLY A 177 25.40 14.53 7.76
N LYS A 178 24.20 14.06 7.35
CA LYS A 178 23.04 13.80 8.23
C LYS A 178 22.90 12.31 8.51
N TYR A 179 22.36 12.01 9.69
CA TYR A 179 22.03 10.64 10.10
C TYR A 179 20.52 10.41 9.94
N TYR A 180 20.15 9.27 9.36
CA TYR A 180 18.79 8.81 9.15
C TYR A 180 18.63 7.47 9.82
N PHE A 181 17.51 7.26 10.50
CA PHE A 181 17.15 5.97 11.10
C PHE A 181 15.92 5.41 10.39
N GLY A 182 16.05 4.27 9.72
CA GLY A 182 14.94 3.72 8.93
C GLY A 182 15.38 2.66 7.94
N TYR A 183 14.88 2.78 6.72
CA TYR A 183 15.00 1.77 5.67
C TYR A 183 15.50 2.37 4.36
N LYS A 184 16.11 1.53 3.56
CA LYS A 184 16.45 1.81 2.19
C LYS A 184 15.36 1.24 1.27
N LYS A 185 14.73 2.10 0.48
CA LYS A 185 13.72 1.70 -0.49
C LYS A 185 14.33 1.73 -1.89
N HIS A 186 14.38 0.58 -2.52
CA HIS A 186 14.84 0.44 -3.89
C HIS A 186 13.65 0.53 -4.84
N HIS A 187 13.76 1.38 -5.85
CA HIS A 187 12.83 1.48 -6.95
C HIS A 187 13.50 1.00 -8.22
N VAL A 188 12.80 0.18 -8.98
CA VAL A 188 13.21 -0.18 -10.33
C VAL A 188 12.20 0.43 -11.29
N THR A 189 12.69 1.29 -12.19
CA THR A 189 11.89 1.97 -13.21
C THR A 189 12.45 1.64 -14.58
N ASP A 190 11.64 1.82 -15.61
CA ASP A 190 12.12 1.85 -16.99
C ASP A 190 12.81 3.18 -17.32
N ASN A 191 13.26 3.34 -18.57
CA ASN A 191 13.91 4.56 -19.04
C ASN A 191 12.98 5.78 -19.07
N GLU A 192 11.67 5.58 -19.03
CA GLU A 192 10.65 6.63 -18.99
C GLU A 192 10.21 6.97 -17.56
N GLY A 193 10.78 6.29 -16.55
CA GLY A 193 10.49 6.52 -15.14
C GLY A 193 9.27 5.74 -14.61
N LEU A 194 8.68 4.84 -15.42
CA LEU A 194 7.60 3.98 -14.97
C LEU A 194 8.14 2.90 -14.04
N LYS A 195 7.58 2.83 -12.84
CA LYS A 195 8.02 1.92 -11.78
C LYS A 195 7.44 0.52 -11.94
N PHE A 196 8.29 -0.51 -12.03
CA PHE A 196 7.79 -1.89 -12.06
C PHE A 196 7.96 -2.65 -10.75
N THR A 197 8.81 -2.21 -9.84
CA THR A 197 8.92 -2.84 -8.53
C THR A 197 9.52 -1.92 -7.49
N SER A 198 9.27 -2.22 -6.21
CA SER A 198 9.99 -1.62 -5.10
C SER A 198 10.24 -2.67 -4.03
N LYS A 199 11.41 -2.59 -3.40
CA LYS A 199 11.81 -3.47 -2.31
C LYS A 199 12.36 -2.62 -1.16
N PHE A 200 12.04 -2.99 0.07
CA PHE A 200 12.65 -2.43 1.26
C PHE A 200 13.80 -3.32 1.70
N SER A 201 14.87 -2.72 2.18
CA SER A 201 15.96 -3.40 2.85
C SER A 201 16.46 -2.56 4.01
N ASN A 202 17.14 -3.18 4.96
CA ASN A 202 17.92 -2.47 5.96
C ASN A 202 19.11 -1.78 5.29
N PHE A 203 19.67 -0.77 5.93
CA PHE A 203 20.87 -0.09 5.45
C PHE A 203 22.10 -0.99 5.48
#